data_7ac148fc900af87b5e3fac6fd2b7a923
#
_entry.id   7ac148fc900af87b5e3fac6fd2b7a923
#
_cell.length_a   1.000
_cell.length_b   1.000
_cell.length_c   1.000
_cell.angle_alpha   90.00
_cell.angle_beta   90.00
_cell.angle_gamma   90.00
#
_symmetry.space_group_name_H-M   'P 1'
#
loop_
_entity.id
_entity.type
_entity.pdbx_description
1 polymer ?
#
loop_
_entity_poly.entity_id
_entity_poly.type
_entity_poly.pdbx_seq_one_letter_code
_entity_poly.pdbx_strand_id
1 'polypeptide(L)'
;MNKAMRLAIPLVLALSGAACGGSSATSPDTPAAPTSTAQSNVSLPAQLLEMPGLNRQRQLRIYLPPDYASSSAKRYPVLYMHDGQNLFDTATAYAGEWRVDESLNALAKGGKLELIVVGIDNGQAKRMSELNPWINPDPQFGAPEGDAYLDFIVKTVKPLIDSQYRTQPGPAHTGIMGSSMGGLISHYAVTQYPSVFGLAGVFSPSYWAGGSAALDHFSGKPAATDARLYLLMGGQEGGNMVSNVEKVNAALLRGGHPPANLSLKITPGAGHNEAFWASEFERAVLWMFAPGA
;
A
#
# COMPACT_ATOMS: atom_id res chain seq x y z
N MET A 1 -14.02 58.92 30.48
CA MET A 1 -13.08 59.84 31.21
C MET A 1 -11.81 59.04 31.57
N ASN A 2 -10.64 59.68 31.31
CA ASN A 2 -9.25 59.32 31.65
C ASN A 2 -8.55 58.42 30.62
N LYS A 3 -7.78 59.00 29.88
CA LYS A 3 -6.51 59.82 29.77
C LYS A 3 -5.37 58.87 29.38
N ALA A 4 -4.91 59.12 28.17
CA ALA A 4 -3.67 58.65 27.63
C ALA A 4 -2.46 59.16 28.42
N MET A 5 -1.42 58.34 28.52
CA MET A 5 -0.10 58.82 28.92
C MET A 5 0.94 58.23 27.94
N ARG A 6 1.47 59.13 27.10
CA ARG A 6 2.60 58.91 26.18
C ARG A 6 3.89 59.14 26.99
N LEU A 7 4.79 58.19 27.01
CA LEU A 7 6.17 58.40 27.45
C LEU A 7 7.08 58.36 26.21
N ALA A 8 7.73 59.46 25.95
CA ALA A 8 8.82 59.61 24.97
C ALA A 8 10.15 59.26 25.66
N ILE A 9 11.02 58.50 25.06
CA ILE A 9 12.39 58.22 25.46
C ILE A 9 13.32 58.67 24.33
N PRO A 10 14.41 59.40 24.62
CA PRO A 10 15.22 60.07 23.58
C PRO A 10 16.25 59.11 22.94
N LEU A 11 16.52 59.47 21.68
CA LEU A 11 17.54 58.92 20.83
C LEU A 11 18.95 59.32 21.31
N VAL A 12 19.80 58.38 21.69
CA VAL A 12 21.23 58.61 21.87
C VAL A 12 21.98 57.95 20.71
N LEU A 13 22.53 58.79 19.86
CA LEU A 13 23.46 58.40 18.79
C LEU A 13 24.82 58.19 19.40
N ALA A 14 25.37 56.97 19.34
CA ALA A 14 26.78 56.71 19.58
C ALA A 14 27.35 56.02 18.31
N LEU A 15 28.12 56.83 17.53
CA LEU A 15 29.03 56.29 16.53
C LEU A 15 30.29 55.73 17.23
N SER A 16 30.59 54.47 17.00
CA SER A 16 32.00 54.01 17.09
C SER A 16 32.17 52.91 16.06
N GLY A 17 33.14 53.17 15.18
CA GLY A 17 33.46 52.36 14.03
C GLY A 17 34.36 51.16 14.34
N ALA A 18 34.51 50.40 13.29
CA ALA A 18 35.61 49.47 12.93
C ALA A 18 35.55 48.05 13.57
N ALA A 19 35.33 47.08 12.74
CA ALA A 19 36.35 46.12 12.23
C ALA A 19 35.67 45.01 11.44
N CYS A 20 36.04 44.85 10.19
CA CYS A 20 35.71 43.73 9.36
C CYS A 20 36.27 42.44 9.97
N GLY A 21 35.40 41.61 10.49
CA GLY A 21 35.65 40.20 10.73
C GLY A 21 34.60 39.40 9.97
N GLY A 22 34.93 38.96 8.77
CA GLY A 22 34.07 38.09 7.97
C GLY A 22 33.97 36.71 8.62
N SER A 23 32.96 36.53 9.50
CA SER A 23 32.51 35.19 9.87
C SER A 23 31.58 34.71 8.77
N SER A 24 32.09 33.83 7.89
CA SER A 24 31.28 33.03 6.99
C SER A 24 30.35 32.18 7.86
N ALA A 25 29.13 32.63 8.02
CA ALA A 25 28.07 31.77 8.56
C ALA A 25 27.89 30.63 7.57
N THR A 26 28.40 29.45 7.91
CA THR A 26 28.04 28.21 7.26
C THR A 26 26.54 28.04 7.43
N SER A 27 25.80 28.14 6.33
CA SER A 27 24.38 27.75 6.30
C SER A 27 24.29 26.31 6.82
N PRO A 28 23.31 25.97 7.69
CA PRO A 28 23.13 24.60 8.11
C PRO A 28 22.92 23.75 6.85
N ASP A 29 23.76 22.71 6.69
CA ASP A 29 23.61 21.73 5.62
C ASP A 29 22.18 21.18 5.65
N THR A 30 21.39 21.54 4.64
CA THR A 30 20.11 20.87 4.40
C THR A 30 20.44 19.42 4.10
N PRO A 31 19.88 18.43 4.85
CA PRO A 31 20.14 17.03 4.56
C PRO A 31 19.86 16.76 3.07
N ALA A 32 20.78 16.13 2.38
CA ALA A 32 20.58 15.74 0.99
C ALA A 32 19.30 14.87 0.91
N ALA A 33 18.47 15.14 -0.07
CA ALA A 33 17.29 14.29 -0.33
C ALA A 33 17.74 12.83 -0.53
N PRO A 34 17.03 11.84 0.01
CA PRO A 34 17.39 10.44 -0.16
C PRO A 34 17.49 10.10 -1.65
N THR A 35 18.52 9.36 -2.02
CA THR A 35 18.70 8.90 -3.41
C THR A 35 17.64 7.86 -3.74
N SER A 36 17.00 7.98 -4.90
CA SER A 36 16.02 7.00 -5.37
C SER A 36 16.66 5.63 -5.55
N THR A 37 15.94 4.58 -5.11
CA THR A 37 16.28 3.17 -5.28
C THR A 37 15.48 2.50 -6.39
N ALA A 38 14.44 3.18 -6.92
CA ALA A 38 13.58 2.64 -7.96
C ALA A 38 14.34 2.14 -9.18
N GLN A 39 14.04 0.92 -9.62
CA GLN A 39 14.64 0.32 -10.81
C GLN A 39 14.12 0.99 -12.10
N SER A 40 14.89 0.91 -13.18
CA SER A 40 14.58 1.60 -14.46
C SER A 40 13.28 1.12 -15.14
N ASN A 41 12.73 -0.01 -14.73
CA ASN A 41 11.47 -0.56 -15.23
C ASN A 41 10.25 -0.21 -14.33
N VAL A 42 10.43 0.72 -13.40
CA VAL A 42 9.36 1.40 -12.68
C VAL A 42 9.10 2.75 -13.32
N SER A 43 7.85 3.08 -13.58
CA SER A 43 7.44 4.37 -14.13
C SER A 43 6.34 5.02 -13.29
N LEU A 44 6.37 6.36 -13.27
CA LEU A 44 5.31 7.19 -12.68
C LEU A 44 4.61 7.92 -13.83
N PRO A 45 3.42 7.46 -14.27
CA PRO A 45 2.63 8.19 -15.26
C PRO A 45 2.35 9.61 -14.77
N ALA A 46 2.58 10.59 -15.65
CA ALA A 46 2.37 12.02 -15.28
C ALA A 46 0.89 12.35 -15.04
N GLN A 47 0.00 11.55 -15.59
CA GLN A 47 -1.45 11.74 -15.42
C GLN A 47 -1.91 11.16 -14.08
N LEU A 48 -2.45 12.04 -13.24
CA LEU A 48 -3.21 11.64 -12.09
C LEU A 48 -4.61 11.17 -12.51
N LEU A 49 -5.12 10.13 -11.88
CA LEU A 49 -6.46 9.61 -12.17
C LEU A 49 -7.50 10.19 -11.22
N GLU A 50 -8.60 10.68 -11.78
CA GLU A 50 -9.76 11.08 -10.98
C GLU A 50 -10.36 9.88 -10.25
N MET A 51 -10.71 10.08 -8.99
CA MET A 51 -11.40 9.10 -8.15
C MET A 51 -12.90 9.45 -8.07
N PRO A 52 -13.75 8.83 -8.90
CA PRO A 52 -15.18 9.15 -8.91
C PRO A 52 -15.81 8.94 -7.52
N GLY A 53 -16.62 9.91 -7.10
CA GLY A 53 -17.28 9.88 -5.78
C GLY A 53 -16.42 10.35 -4.60
N LEU A 54 -15.10 10.47 -4.76
CA LEU A 54 -14.20 10.91 -3.70
C LEU A 54 -13.66 12.33 -3.91
N ASN A 55 -13.89 12.91 -5.07
CA ASN A 55 -13.46 14.27 -5.43
C ASN A 55 -11.97 14.51 -5.17
N ARG A 56 -11.12 13.61 -5.61
CA ARG A 56 -9.64 13.62 -5.50
C ARG A 56 -9.00 12.85 -6.63
N GLN A 57 -7.70 13.06 -6.78
CA GLN A 57 -6.88 12.39 -7.78
C GLN A 57 -5.92 11.40 -7.15
N ARG A 58 -5.44 10.45 -7.96
CA ARG A 58 -4.54 9.39 -7.51
C ARG A 58 -3.39 9.19 -8.47
N GLN A 59 -2.16 9.13 -7.92
CA GLN A 59 -0.95 8.72 -8.61
C GLN A 59 -0.88 7.20 -8.67
N LEU A 60 -0.52 6.68 -9.83
CA LEU A 60 -0.11 5.28 -10.01
C LEU A 60 1.40 5.18 -10.18
N ARG A 61 1.94 4.01 -9.84
CA ARG A 61 3.32 3.57 -10.10
C ARG A 61 3.26 2.24 -10.80
N ILE A 62 3.92 2.12 -11.93
CA ILE A 62 3.82 0.94 -12.78
C ILE A 62 5.19 0.27 -12.87
N TYR A 63 5.27 -0.96 -12.39
CA TYR A 63 6.41 -1.84 -12.64
C TYR A 63 6.06 -2.78 -13.81
N LEU A 64 6.97 -2.89 -14.77
CA LEU A 64 6.89 -3.84 -15.87
C LEU A 64 8.02 -4.87 -15.75
N PRO A 65 7.75 -6.17 -16.05
CA PRO A 65 8.81 -7.18 -16.01
C PRO A 65 9.93 -6.87 -17.01
N PRO A 66 11.18 -7.30 -16.75
CA PRO A 66 12.34 -6.93 -17.58
C PRO A 66 12.21 -7.29 -19.05
N ASP A 67 11.49 -8.36 -19.38
CA ASP A 67 11.27 -8.80 -20.75
C ASP A 67 10.09 -8.10 -21.46
N TYR A 68 9.38 -7.21 -20.77
CA TYR A 68 8.16 -6.61 -21.31
C TYR A 68 8.37 -5.95 -22.68
N ALA A 69 9.45 -5.21 -22.90
CA ALA A 69 9.71 -4.54 -24.16
C ALA A 69 10.09 -5.52 -25.29
N SER A 70 10.79 -6.61 -24.98
CA SER A 70 11.27 -7.60 -25.96
C SER A 70 10.27 -8.70 -26.30
N SER A 71 9.27 -8.95 -25.40
CA SER A 71 8.30 -10.07 -25.54
C SER A 71 6.92 -9.55 -25.94
N SER A 72 6.79 -9.00 -27.15
CA SER A 72 5.57 -8.29 -27.61
C SER A 72 4.28 -9.12 -27.62
N ALA A 73 4.37 -10.45 -27.80
CA ALA A 73 3.22 -11.36 -27.81
C ALA A 73 2.81 -11.84 -26.38
N LYS A 74 3.67 -11.65 -25.39
CA LYS A 74 3.44 -12.15 -24.03
C LYS A 74 2.46 -11.26 -23.28
N ARG A 75 1.59 -11.90 -22.49
CA ARG A 75 0.66 -11.24 -21.56
C ARG A 75 1.00 -11.66 -20.14
N TYR A 76 0.80 -10.74 -19.20
CA TYR A 76 1.27 -10.88 -17.84
C TYR A 76 0.11 -10.81 -16.83
N PRO A 77 0.15 -11.58 -15.76
CA PRO A 77 -0.74 -11.35 -14.62
C PRO A 77 -0.47 -9.98 -14.02
N VAL A 78 -1.43 -9.45 -13.26
CA VAL A 78 -1.36 -8.12 -12.66
C VAL A 78 -1.57 -8.19 -11.16
N LEU A 79 -0.72 -7.52 -10.41
CA LEU A 79 -0.87 -7.30 -8.98
C LEU A 79 -1.11 -5.81 -8.70
N TYR A 80 -2.28 -5.48 -8.15
CA TYR A 80 -2.60 -4.15 -7.63
C TYR A 80 -2.14 -4.07 -6.18
N MET A 81 -1.33 -3.05 -5.85
CA MET A 81 -0.79 -2.89 -4.49
C MET A 81 -1.14 -1.53 -3.92
N HIS A 82 -1.59 -1.52 -2.68
CA HIS A 82 -1.87 -0.31 -1.91
C HIS A 82 -0.57 0.33 -1.42
N ASP A 83 -0.67 1.62 -1.02
CA ASP A 83 0.46 2.40 -0.50
C ASP A 83 1.63 2.47 -1.52
N GLY A 84 1.32 2.78 -2.78
CA GLY A 84 2.22 2.73 -3.93
C GLY A 84 3.56 3.41 -3.71
N GLN A 85 3.60 4.52 -2.95
CA GLN A 85 4.81 5.27 -2.62
C GLN A 85 5.83 4.48 -1.78
N ASN A 86 5.41 3.38 -1.12
CA ASN A 86 6.29 2.55 -0.29
C ASN A 86 6.86 1.33 -1.06
N LEU A 87 6.50 1.12 -2.31
CA LEU A 87 6.75 -0.16 -2.98
C LEU A 87 8.12 -0.27 -3.65
N PHE A 88 8.59 0.83 -4.29
CA PHE A 88 9.66 0.80 -5.28
C PHE A 88 10.81 1.79 -5.01
N ASP A 89 10.67 2.68 -4.02
CA ASP A 89 11.62 3.78 -3.88
C ASP A 89 11.72 4.25 -2.43
N THR A 90 12.90 4.08 -1.84
CA THR A 90 13.21 4.59 -0.50
C THR A 90 13.00 6.10 -0.38
N ALA A 91 13.21 6.86 -1.48
CA ALA A 91 13.04 8.31 -1.46
C ALA A 91 11.57 8.75 -1.27
N THR A 92 10.61 7.90 -1.57
CA THR A 92 9.17 8.18 -1.41
C THR A 92 8.50 7.39 -0.30
N ALA A 93 9.17 6.35 0.22
CA ALA A 93 8.62 5.47 1.25
C ALA A 93 8.49 6.21 2.60
N TYR A 94 7.35 5.99 3.29
CA TYR A 94 7.08 6.64 4.57
C TYR A 94 7.89 6.06 5.74
N ALA A 95 7.90 4.73 5.88
CA ALA A 95 8.55 4.05 7.01
C ALA A 95 9.42 2.86 6.57
N GLY A 96 9.75 2.80 5.29
CA GLY A 96 10.56 1.76 4.68
C GLY A 96 10.01 1.34 3.32
N GLU A 97 10.89 0.83 2.50
CA GLU A 97 10.58 0.36 1.16
C GLU A 97 10.29 -1.14 1.16
N TRP A 98 9.31 -1.57 0.36
CA TRP A 98 9.01 -3.00 0.16
C TRP A 98 9.95 -3.69 -0.82
N ARG A 99 10.70 -2.94 -1.64
CA ARG A 99 11.65 -3.47 -2.63
C ARG A 99 10.99 -4.45 -3.60
N VAL A 100 9.81 -4.10 -4.07
CA VAL A 100 8.98 -4.94 -4.95
C VAL A 100 9.65 -5.16 -6.30
N ASP A 101 10.24 -4.12 -6.87
CA ASP A 101 10.90 -4.16 -8.18
C ASP A 101 12.20 -4.97 -8.16
N GLU A 102 13.04 -4.85 -7.12
CA GLU A 102 14.23 -5.70 -7.00
C GLU A 102 13.84 -7.17 -6.83
N SER A 103 12.86 -7.44 -5.98
CA SER A 103 12.35 -8.81 -5.75
C SER A 103 11.82 -9.43 -7.03
N LEU A 104 10.99 -8.69 -7.79
CA LEU A 104 10.42 -9.19 -9.04
C LEU A 104 11.47 -9.29 -10.16
N ASN A 105 12.44 -8.39 -10.23
CA ASN A 105 13.56 -8.50 -11.14
C ASN A 105 14.39 -9.76 -10.86
N ALA A 106 14.61 -10.09 -9.59
CA ALA A 106 15.30 -11.32 -9.20
C ALA A 106 14.49 -12.58 -9.56
N LEU A 107 13.18 -12.56 -9.33
CA LEU A 107 12.28 -13.67 -9.69
C LEU A 107 12.21 -13.87 -11.21
N ALA A 108 12.13 -12.80 -11.99
CA ALA A 108 12.15 -12.84 -13.45
C ALA A 108 13.49 -13.39 -13.98
N LYS A 109 14.62 -12.90 -13.46
CA LYS A 109 15.95 -13.41 -13.80
C LYS A 109 16.10 -14.90 -13.49
N GLY A 110 15.47 -15.38 -12.43
CA GLY A 110 15.43 -16.79 -12.05
C GLY A 110 14.43 -17.63 -12.84
N GLY A 111 13.67 -17.03 -13.78
CA GLY A 111 12.63 -17.73 -14.56
C GLY A 111 11.45 -18.21 -13.72
N LYS A 112 11.21 -17.62 -12.55
CA LYS A 112 10.20 -18.08 -11.59
C LYS A 112 8.87 -17.37 -11.72
N LEU A 113 8.88 -16.06 -11.93
CA LEU A 113 7.65 -15.26 -12.01
C LEU A 113 7.91 -13.94 -12.73
N GLU A 114 6.98 -13.57 -13.59
CA GLU A 114 6.92 -12.28 -14.26
C GLU A 114 5.48 -11.76 -14.23
N LEU A 115 5.29 -10.58 -13.68
CA LEU A 115 3.98 -9.93 -13.56
C LEU A 115 4.12 -8.41 -13.65
N ILE A 116 3.02 -7.73 -13.94
CA ILE A 116 2.91 -6.27 -13.86
C ILE A 116 2.48 -5.92 -12.45
N VAL A 117 3.09 -4.88 -11.84
CA VAL A 117 2.57 -4.31 -10.60
C VAL A 117 2.03 -2.92 -10.83
N VAL A 118 0.86 -2.66 -10.29
CA VAL A 118 0.21 -1.35 -10.26
C VAL A 118 0.16 -0.87 -8.82
N GLY A 119 1.12 -0.08 -8.43
CA GLY A 119 1.14 0.60 -7.14
C GLY A 119 0.17 1.78 -7.15
N ILE A 120 -0.71 1.85 -6.18
CA ILE A 120 -1.70 2.91 -5.99
C ILE A 120 -1.29 3.71 -4.77
N ASP A 121 -0.83 4.96 -4.98
CA ASP A 121 -0.41 5.80 -3.87
C ASP A 121 -1.59 6.00 -2.90
N ASN A 122 -1.35 6.08 -1.60
CA ASN A 122 -2.43 6.31 -0.65
C ASN A 122 -2.83 7.79 -0.58
N GLY A 123 -3.96 8.05 0.06
CA GLY A 123 -4.54 9.38 0.21
C GLY A 123 -3.96 10.20 1.35
N GLN A 124 -2.76 9.87 1.86
CA GLN A 124 -2.15 10.57 2.99
C GLN A 124 -3.10 10.61 4.21
N ALA A 125 -3.55 11.79 4.64
CA ALA A 125 -4.52 11.94 5.72
C ALA A 125 -5.87 11.23 5.47
N LYS A 126 -6.14 10.82 4.22
CA LYS A 126 -7.35 10.07 3.84
C LYS A 126 -7.14 8.55 3.80
N ARG A 127 -5.91 8.08 4.00
CA ARG A 127 -5.60 6.64 3.94
C ARG A 127 -6.51 5.81 4.83
N MET A 128 -6.80 6.29 6.04
CA MET A 128 -7.59 5.53 7.01
C MET A 128 -9.06 5.41 6.58
N SER A 129 -9.65 6.42 5.96
CA SER A 129 -11.02 6.36 5.43
C SER A 129 -11.09 5.60 4.11
N GLU A 130 -10.14 5.81 3.19
CA GLU A 130 -10.12 5.14 1.87
C GLU A 130 -9.91 3.62 1.96
N LEU A 131 -9.13 3.15 2.93
CA LEU A 131 -8.86 1.73 3.08
C LEU A 131 -9.76 1.03 4.12
N ASN A 132 -10.86 1.69 4.51
CA ASN A 132 -11.82 1.14 5.48
C ASN A 132 -13.26 1.25 4.96
N PRO A 133 -13.97 0.13 4.77
CA PRO A 133 -15.38 0.13 4.35
C PRO A 133 -16.37 0.19 5.53
N TRP A 134 -15.90 0.20 6.78
CA TRP A 134 -16.75 0.21 7.98
C TRP A 134 -16.64 1.51 8.77
N ILE A 135 -17.72 1.83 9.49
CA ILE A 135 -17.72 2.94 10.45
C ILE A 135 -16.77 2.61 11.61
N ASN A 136 -15.88 3.54 11.93
CA ASN A 136 -15.05 3.48 13.12
C ASN A 136 -15.39 4.66 14.03
N PRO A 137 -15.56 4.45 15.35
CA PRO A 137 -15.89 5.53 16.28
C PRO A 137 -14.75 6.53 16.50
N ASP A 138 -13.51 6.17 16.19
CA ASP A 138 -12.36 7.07 16.28
C ASP A 138 -12.40 8.06 15.09
N PRO A 139 -12.48 9.38 15.37
CA PRO A 139 -12.61 10.39 14.33
C PRO A 139 -11.44 10.46 13.33
N GLN A 140 -10.27 9.91 13.67
CA GLN A 140 -9.15 9.83 12.72
C GLN A 140 -9.46 8.99 11.46
N PHE A 141 -10.42 8.06 11.55
CA PHE A 141 -10.82 7.26 10.38
C PHE A 141 -11.76 8.02 9.44
N GLY A 142 -12.46 9.04 9.91
CA GLY A 142 -13.45 9.76 9.11
C GLY A 142 -14.62 8.88 8.69
N ALA A 143 -15.34 9.31 7.65
CA ALA A 143 -16.37 8.48 7.03
C ALA A 143 -15.71 7.31 6.26
N PRO A 144 -16.30 6.10 6.25
CA PRO A 144 -15.77 4.98 5.49
C PRO A 144 -15.88 5.25 3.97
N GLU A 145 -14.78 5.10 3.25
CA GLU A 145 -14.69 5.33 1.80
C GLU A 145 -14.20 4.08 1.04
N GLY A 146 -14.07 2.92 1.71
CA GLY A 146 -13.48 1.71 1.15
C GLY A 146 -14.22 1.19 -0.09
N ASP A 147 -15.54 1.28 -0.13
CA ASP A 147 -16.33 0.88 -1.31
C ASP A 147 -16.02 1.79 -2.52
N ALA A 148 -16.00 3.11 -2.32
CA ALA A 148 -15.68 4.06 -3.38
C ALA A 148 -14.21 3.93 -3.86
N TYR A 149 -13.29 3.62 -2.94
CA TYR A 149 -11.90 3.34 -3.28
C TYR A 149 -11.76 2.06 -4.13
N LEU A 150 -12.45 0.98 -3.79
CA LEU A 150 -12.45 -0.25 -4.60
C LEU A 150 -13.17 -0.05 -5.93
N ASP A 151 -14.26 0.71 -5.96
CA ASP A 151 -14.92 1.09 -7.22
C ASP A 151 -13.97 1.85 -8.15
N PHE A 152 -13.15 2.75 -7.61
CA PHE A 152 -12.11 3.43 -8.38
C PHE A 152 -11.11 2.42 -8.99
N ILE A 153 -10.63 1.45 -8.20
CA ILE A 153 -9.70 0.43 -8.74
C ILE A 153 -10.37 -0.39 -9.83
N VAL A 154 -11.57 -0.89 -9.58
CA VAL A 154 -12.27 -1.82 -10.48
C VAL A 154 -12.81 -1.14 -11.73
N LYS A 155 -13.34 0.09 -11.60
CA LYS A 155 -14.06 0.78 -12.68
C LYS A 155 -13.21 1.81 -13.42
N THR A 156 -12.08 2.26 -12.84
CA THR A 156 -11.20 3.26 -13.46
C THR A 156 -9.79 2.70 -13.70
N VAL A 157 -9.10 2.25 -12.66
CA VAL A 157 -7.70 1.82 -12.77
C VAL A 157 -7.57 0.58 -13.62
N LYS A 158 -8.29 -0.51 -13.27
CA LYS A 158 -8.15 -1.79 -13.96
C LYS A 158 -8.49 -1.72 -15.46
N PRO A 159 -9.59 -1.11 -15.91
CA PRO A 159 -9.85 -0.97 -17.34
C PRO A 159 -8.78 -0.17 -18.08
N LEU A 160 -8.22 0.88 -17.45
CA LEU A 160 -7.11 1.64 -18.03
C LEU A 160 -5.87 0.75 -18.20
N ILE A 161 -5.48 0.02 -17.16
CA ILE A 161 -4.32 -0.90 -17.20
C ILE A 161 -4.50 -1.99 -18.25
N ASP A 162 -5.67 -2.62 -18.31
CA ASP A 162 -5.96 -3.67 -19.28
C ASP A 162 -5.96 -3.14 -20.73
N SER A 163 -6.29 -1.86 -20.94
CA SER A 163 -6.26 -1.22 -22.26
C SER A 163 -4.86 -0.81 -22.70
N GLN A 164 -4.00 -0.42 -21.77
CA GLN A 164 -2.67 0.14 -22.07
C GLN A 164 -1.55 -0.90 -22.01
N TYR A 165 -1.73 -1.98 -21.26
CA TYR A 165 -0.70 -2.98 -21.02
C TYR A 165 -1.16 -4.38 -21.45
N ARG A 166 -0.19 -5.24 -21.72
CA ARG A 166 -0.45 -6.64 -22.11
C ARG A 166 -0.77 -7.50 -20.89
N THR A 167 -1.96 -7.35 -20.36
CA THR A 167 -2.45 -8.04 -19.17
C THR A 167 -3.15 -9.36 -19.50
N GLN A 168 -3.23 -10.22 -18.49
CA GLN A 168 -4.16 -11.36 -18.39
C GLN A 168 -5.31 -10.92 -17.47
N PRO A 169 -6.45 -10.44 -17.99
CA PRO A 169 -7.42 -9.66 -17.22
C PRO A 169 -8.34 -10.47 -16.29
N GLY A 170 -8.33 -11.80 -16.39
CA GLY A 170 -9.20 -12.67 -15.58
C GLY A 170 -8.82 -12.74 -14.11
N PRO A 171 -9.76 -13.11 -13.20
CA PRO A 171 -9.53 -13.14 -11.77
C PRO A 171 -8.39 -14.08 -11.36
N ALA A 172 -8.19 -15.20 -12.06
CA ALA A 172 -7.07 -16.12 -11.80
C ALA A 172 -5.68 -15.49 -12.01
N HIS A 173 -5.61 -14.35 -12.69
CA HIS A 173 -4.37 -13.63 -12.99
C HIS A 173 -4.37 -12.19 -12.45
N THR A 174 -5.35 -11.84 -11.64
CA THR A 174 -5.51 -10.51 -11.05
C THR A 174 -5.44 -10.62 -9.53
N GLY A 175 -4.37 -10.06 -8.96
CA GLY A 175 -4.16 -10.02 -7.52
C GLY A 175 -4.31 -8.61 -6.94
N ILE A 176 -4.60 -8.55 -5.64
CA ILE A 176 -4.59 -7.32 -4.84
C ILE A 176 -3.84 -7.56 -3.55
N MET A 177 -3.00 -6.60 -3.12
CA MET A 177 -2.14 -6.81 -1.95
C MET A 177 -1.87 -5.50 -1.21
N GLY A 178 -1.68 -5.61 0.09
CA GLY A 178 -1.18 -4.54 0.93
C GLY A 178 -1.04 -4.97 2.38
N SER A 179 -0.53 -4.06 3.21
CA SER A 179 -0.33 -4.30 4.64
C SER A 179 -1.22 -3.41 5.50
N SER A 180 -1.47 -3.87 6.73
CA SER A 180 -2.23 -3.09 7.71
C SER A 180 -3.65 -2.79 7.21
N MET A 181 -4.00 -1.52 7.03
CA MET A 181 -5.25 -1.12 6.36
C MET A 181 -5.30 -1.61 4.90
N GLY A 182 -4.15 -1.65 4.20
CA GLY A 182 -4.03 -2.24 2.86
C GLY A 182 -4.34 -3.73 2.85
N GLY A 183 -3.95 -4.47 3.90
CA GLY A 183 -4.33 -5.87 4.08
C GLY A 183 -5.83 -6.04 4.33
N LEU A 184 -6.43 -5.18 5.14
CA LEU A 184 -7.87 -5.16 5.39
C LEU A 184 -8.67 -4.99 4.09
N ILE A 185 -8.35 -3.96 3.30
CA ILE A 185 -9.08 -3.66 2.06
C ILE A 185 -8.79 -4.69 0.96
N SER A 186 -7.60 -5.32 0.94
CA SER A 186 -7.28 -6.42 0.01
C SER A 186 -8.16 -7.65 0.27
N HIS A 187 -8.37 -8.00 1.53
CA HIS A 187 -9.29 -9.10 1.87
C HIS A 187 -10.73 -8.73 1.52
N TYR A 188 -11.14 -7.49 1.79
CA TYR A 188 -12.49 -7.01 1.45
C TYR A 188 -12.71 -7.03 -0.08
N ALA A 189 -11.70 -6.66 -0.87
CA ALA A 189 -11.79 -6.64 -2.33
C ALA A 189 -12.14 -8.00 -2.93
N VAL A 190 -11.53 -9.09 -2.49
CA VAL A 190 -11.84 -10.43 -3.03
C VAL A 190 -13.21 -10.93 -2.62
N THR A 191 -13.79 -10.41 -1.53
CA THR A 191 -15.17 -10.75 -1.12
C THR A 191 -16.21 -9.92 -1.87
N GLN A 192 -15.88 -8.69 -2.27
CA GLN A 192 -16.80 -7.79 -2.98
C GLN A 192 -16.73 -7.96 -4.50
N TYR A 193 -15.54 -8.23 -5.03
CA TYR A 193 -15.27 -8.32 -6.47
C TYR A 193 -14.60 -9.64 -6.86
N PRO A 194 -15.21 -10.82 -6.54
CA PRO A 194 -14.61 -12.12 -6.82
C PRO A 194 -14.46 -12.41 -8.33
N SER A 195 -15.23 -11.74 -9.18
CA SER A 195 -15.09 -11.80 -10.63
C SER A 195 -13.91 -10.99 -11.18
N VAL A 196 -13.28 -10.16 -10.32
CA VAL A 196 -12.14 -9.30 -10.67
C VAL A 196 -10.87 -9.80 -10.02
N PHE A 197 -10.89 -10.04 -8.71
CA PHE A 197 -9.73 -10.46 -7.92
C PHE A 197 -9.87 -11.90 -7.46
N GLY A 198 -9.05 -12.78 -8.01
CA GLY A 198 -8.96 -14.18 -7.58
C GLY A 198 -7.79 -14.44 -6.63
N LEU A 199 -6.92 -13.45 -6.38
CA LEU A 199 -5.69 -13.59 -5.60
C LEU A 199 -5.59 -12.42 -4.62
N ALA A 200 -5.29 -12.70 -3.34
CA ALA A 200 -5.06 -11.63 -2.37
C ALA A 200 -3.86 -11.91 -1.44
N GLY A 201 -2.98 -10.91 -1.32
CA GLY A 201 -1.95 -10.81 -0.29
C GLY A 201 -2.43 -9.93 0.86
N VAL A 202 -2.73 -10.53 1.99
CA VAL A 202 -3.38 -9.90 3.14
C VAL A 202 -2.37 -9.84 4.28
N PHE A 203 -1.55 -8.79 4.29
CA PHE A 203 -0.43 -8.66 5.21
C PHE A 203 -0.82 -7.87 6.44
N SER A 204 -0.64 -8.45 7.63
CA SER A 204 -0.90 -7.81 8.93
C SER A 204 -2.23 -7.03 8.96
N PRO A 205 -3.36 -7.62 8.53
CA PRO A 205 -4.61 -6.89 8.28
C PRO A 205 -5.16 -6.25 9.54
N SER A 206 -5.52 -4.96 9.44
CA SER A 206 -6.10 -4.18 10.53
C SER A 206 -7.60 -4.48 10.73
N TYR A 207 -7.96 -5.72 10.98
CA TYR A 207 -9.38 -6.10 11.20
C TYR A 207 -10.04 -5.32 12.35
N TRP A 208 -9.25 -4.88 13.32
CA TRP A 208 -9.69 -4.06 14.44
C TRP A 208 -10.30 -2.72 13.99
N ALA A 209 -9.87 -2.18 12.83
CA ALA A 209 -10.35 -0.89 12.31
C ALA A 209 -11.84 -0.92 11.94
N GLY A 210 -12.36 -2.06 11.49
CA GLY A 210 -13.78 -2.28 11.27
C GLY A 210 -14.51 -2.91 12.46
N GLY A 211 -13.81 -3.16 13.58
CA GLY A 211 -14.38 -3.72 14.80
C GLY A 211 -15.04 -5.09 14.58
N SER A 212 -16.18 -5.33 15.25
CA SER A 212 -16.93 -6.56 15.08
C SER A 212 -17.50 -6.71 13.66
N ALA A 213 -17.88 -5.60 13.00
CA ALA A 213 -18.44 -5.63 11.66
C ALA A 213 -17.47 -6.23 10.62
N ALA A 214 -16.17 -5.91 10.71
CA ALA A 214 -15.16 -6.51 9.84
C ALA A 214 -15.00 -8.01 10.14
N LEU A 215 -14.89 -8.40 11.40
CA LEU A 215 -14.74 -9.80 11.78
C LEU A 215 -15.98 -10.63 11.39
N ASP A 216 -17.18 -10.09 11.60
CA ASP A 216 -18.45 -10.74 11.22
C ASP A 216 -18.54 -10.90 9.69
N HIS A 217 -18.11 -9.88 8.93
CA HIS A 217 -18.07 -9.94 7.48
C HIS A 217 -17.18 -11.09 6.98
N PHE A 218 -15.94 -11.17 7.44
CA PHE A 218 -15.00 -12.21 6.98
C PHE A 218 -15.30 -13.60 7.56
N SER A 219 -16.02 -13.67 8.67
CA SER A 219 -16.47 -14.95 9.28
C SER A 219 -17.75 -15.48 8.66
N GLY A 220 -18.63 -14.59 8.20
CA GLY A 220 -19.96 -14.95 7.69
C GLY A 220 -20.05 -15.04 6.15
N LYS A 221 -19.11 -14.42 5.44
CA LYS A 221 -19.11 -14.35 3.98
C LYS A 221 -17.69 -14.60 3.47
N PRO A 222 -17.26 -15.86 3.32
CA PRO A 222 -15.95 -16.20 2.80
C PRO A 222 -15.79 -15.67 1.38
N ALA A 223 -14.53 -15.44 0.96
CA ALA A 223 -14.19 -15.16 -0.42
C ALA A 223 -14.66 -16.30 -1.33
N ALA A 224 -14.71 -16.06 -2.65
CA ALA A 224 -15.02 -17.10 -3.62
C ALA A 224 -14.11 -18.32 -3.42
N THR A 225 -14.66 -19.52 -3.60
CA THR A 225 -13.96 -20.78 -3.26
C THR A 225 -12.70 -21.03 -4.09
N ASP A 226 -12.56 -20.41 -5.25
CA ASP A 226 -11.37 -20.47 -6.11
C ASP A 226 -10.33 -19.38 -5.81
N ALA A 227 -10.67 -18.37 -5.00
CA ALA A 227 -9.74 -17.31 -4.62
C ALA A 227 -8.58 -17.84 -3.77
N ARG A 228 -7.36 -17.40 -4.08
CA ARG A 228 -6.15 -17.72 -3.29
C ARG A 228 -5.84 -16.58 -2.33
N LEU A 229 -5.83 -16.89 -1.03
CA LEU A 229 -5.61 -15.92 0.04
C LEU A 229 -4.32 -16.23 0.79
N TYR A 230 -3.34 -15.34 0.72
CA TYR A 230 -2.12 -15.41 1.52
C TYR A 230 -2.23 -14.45 2.71
N LEU A 231 -2.54 -15.00 3.87
CA LEU A 231 -2.62 -14.27 5.14
C LEU A 231 -1.23 -14.27 5.81
N LEU A 232 -0.70 -13.11 6.10
CA LEU A 232 0.56 -12.93 6.82
C LEU A 232 0.36 -12.13 8.09
N MET A 233 1.05 -12.52 9.18
CA MET A 233 1.01 -11.81 10.46
C MET A 233 2.36 -11.91 11.17
N GLY A 234 2.82 -10.82 11.78
CA GLY A 234 3.94 -10.85 12.71
C GLY A 234 3.49 -11.34 14.09
N GLY A 235 4.23 -12.28 14.67
CA GLY A 235 3.88 -12.88 15.96
C GLY A 235 4.03 -11.92 17.15
N GLN A 236 4.70 -10.77 16.97
CA GLN A 236 4.84 -9.72 17.99
C GLN A 236 3.93 -8.51 17.73
N GLU A 237 3.02 -8.60 16.77
CA GLU A 237 2.03 -7.55 16.55
C GLU A 237 1.05 -7.50 17.72
N GLY A 238 0.90 -6.32 18.31
CA GLY A 238 0.19 -6.10 19.56
C GLY A 238 -1.33 -6.26 19.48
N GLY A 239 -2.00 -6.13 20.61
CA GLY A 239 -3.46 -6.20 20.73
C GLY A 239 -4.02 -7.55 20.28
N ASN A 240 -5.09 -7.50 19.50
CA ASN A 240 -5.79 -8.69 18.99
C ASN A 240 -5.41 -9.06 17.55
N MET A 241 -4.31 -8.54 17.01
CA MET A 241 -3.95 -8.70 15.60
C MET A 241 -3.81 -10.17 15.22
N VAL A 242 -2.97 -10.93 15.96
CA VAL A 242 -2.75 -12.36 15.74
C VAL A 242 -4.05 -13.15 15.92
N SER A 243 -4.75 -12.96 17.03
CA SER A 243 -5.99 -13.71 17.30
C SER A 243 -7.10 -13.42 16.29
N ASN A 244 -7.15 -12.21 15.73
CA ASN A 244 -8.13 -11.86 14.71
C ASN A 244 -7.84 -12.57 13.38
N VAL A 245 -6.58 -12.61 12.92
CA VAL A 245 -6.25 -13.33 11.68
C VAL A 245 -6.47 -14.84 11.83
N GLU A 246 -6.18 -15.42 12.99
CA GLU A 246 -6.46 -16.83 13.29
C GLU A 246 -7.97 -17.14 13.27
N LYS A 247 -8.79 -16.26 13.86
CA LYS A 247 -10.26 -16.38 13.82
C LYS A 247 -10.81 -16.34 12.40
N VAL A 248 -10.32 -15.39 11.59
CA VAL A 248 -10.72 -15.27 10.19
C VAL A 248 -10.30 -16.49 9.39
N ASN A 249 -9.05 -16.95 9.52
CA ASN A 249 -8.57 -18.17 8.86
C ASN A 249 -9.42 -19.39 9.23
N ALA A 250 -9.69 -19.58 10.51
CA ALA A 250 -10.56 -20.68 10.98
C ALA A 250 -11.99 -20.56 10.46
N ALA A 251 -12.52 -19.34 10.32
CA ALA A 251 -13.85 -19.12 9.77
C ALA A 251 -13.92 -19.44 8.28
N LEU A 252 -12.92 -19.05 7.49
CA LEU A 252 -12.80 -19.38 6.06
C LEU A 252 -12.80 -20.90 5.87
N LEU A 253 -11.97 -21.63 6.62
CA LEU A 253 -11.94 -23.11 6.56
C LEU A 253 -13.27 -23.75 6.94
N ARG A 254 -13.93 -23.27 8.02
CA ARG A 254 -15.27 -23.75 8.40
C ARG A 254 -16.33 -23.43 7.34
N GLY A 255 -16.19 -22.31 6.64
CA GLY A 255 -17.06 -21.88 5.53
C GLY A 255 -16.86 -22.67 4.24
N GLY A 256 -15.91 -23.62 4.19
CA GLY A 256 -15.64 -24.47 3.03
C GLY A 256 -14.61 -23.90 2.06
N HIS A 257 -13.85 -22.85 2.43
CA HIS A 257 -12.75 -22.36 1.59
C HIS A 257 -11.69 -23.46 1.46
N PRO A 258 -11.26 -23.82 0.23
CA PRO A 258 -10.30 -24.91 0.02
C PRO A 258 -8.97 -24.64 0.74
N PRO A 259 -8.47 -25.55 1.59
CA PRO A 259 -7.19 -25.37 2.27
C PRO A 259 -6.00 -25.12 1.32
N ALA A 260 -6.05 -25.67 0.11
CA ALA A 260 -5.02 -25.44 -0.92
C ALA A 260 -4.96 -23.99 -1.42
N ASN A 261 -6.07 -23.24 -1.27
CA ASN A 261 -6.18 -21.84 -1.67
C ASN A 261 -6.08 -20.87 -0.49
N LEU A 262 -5.76 -21.35 0.71
CA LEU A 262 -5.62 -20.54 1.91
C LEU A 262 -4.27 -20.81 2.57
N SER A 263 -3.46 -19.77 2.72
CA SER A 263 -2.20 -19.81 3.47
C SER A 263 -2.30 -18.85 4.64
N LEU A 264 -2.03 -19.32 5.85
CA LEU A 264 -1.78 -18.47 7.01
C LEU A 264 -0.34 -18.67 7.47
N LYS A 265 0.43 -17.58 7.45
CA LYS A 265 1.78 -17.54 8.02
C LYS A 265 1.83 -16.55 9.17
N ILE A 266 2.20 -17.03 10.35
CA ILE A 266 2.53 -16.21 11.52
C ILE A 266 4.02 -16.34 11.74
N THR A 267 4.78 -15.24 11.63
CA THR A 267 6.24 -15.24 11.78
C THR A 267 6.61 -14.86 13.22
N PRO A 268 7.10 -15.78 14.05
CA PRO A 268 7.53 -15.46 15.42
C PRO A 268 8.61 -14.37 15.40
N GLY A 269 8.52 -13.42 16.34
CA GLY A 269 9.50 -12.34 16.46
C GLY A 269 9.33 -11.19 15.48
N ALA A 270 8.51 -11.32 14.43
CA ALA A 270 8.22 -10.24 13.51
C ALA A 270 7.16 -9.27 14.08
N GLY A 271 7.33 -8.00 13.80
CA GLY A 271 6.42 -6.91 14.19
C GLY A 271 5.75 -6.26 12.96
N HIS A 272 4.95 -5.24 13.21
CA HIS A 272 4.16 -4.51 12.21
C HIS A 272 5.02 -3.47 11.49
N ASN A 273 5.76 -3.84 10.46
CA ASN A 273 6.65 -2.93 9.73
C ASN A 273 6.97 -3.40 8.31
N GLU A 274 7.43 -2.45 7.49
CA GLU A 274 7.75 -2.63 6.07
C GLU A 274 8.88 -3.63 5.84
N ALA A 275 9.89 -3.66 6.68
CA ALA A 275 11.02 -4.60 6.54
C ALA A 275 10.56 -6.06 6.65
N PHE A 276 9.61 -6.34 7.56
CA PHE A 276 8.99 -7.65 7.66
C PHE A 276 8.18 -7.98 6.41
N TRP A 277 7.32 -7.07 5.96
CA TRP A 277 6.48 -7.31 4.78
C TRP A 277 7.31 -7.48 3.51
N ALA A 278 8.36 -6.67 3.32
CA ALA A 278 9.31 -6.80 2.23
C ALA A 278 9.97 -8.19 2.22
N SER A 279 10.39 -8.71 3.38
CA SER A 279 11.04 -10.03 3.49
C SER A 279 10.15 -11.21 3.12
N GLU A 280 8.83 -11.02 3.15
CA GLU A 280 7.84 -12.05 2.84
C GLU A 280 7.22 -11.91 1.44
N PHE A 281 7.48 -10.81 0.74
CA PHE A 281 6.86 -10.48 -0.54
C PHE A 281 7.10 -11.57 -1.60
N GLU A 282 8.35 -12.00 -1.83
CA GLU A 282 8.67 -13.02 -2.84
C GLU A 282 7.92 -14.33 -2.60
N ARG A 283 7.89 -14.78 -1.36
CA ARG A 283 7.16 -16.01 -0.98
C ARG A 283 5.67 -15.89 -1.28
N ALA A 284 5.08 -14.75 -0.94
CA ALA A 284 3.66 -14.53 -1.13
C ALA A 284 3.29 -14.50 -2.61
N VAL A 285 4.02 -13.75 -3.44
CA VAL A 285 3.70 -13.65 -4.88
C VAL A 285 3.94 -14.96 -5.61
N LEU A 286 4.97 -15.73 -5.26
CA LEU A 286 5.16 -17.08 -5.80
C LEU A 286 4.00 -17.99 -5.43
N TRP A 287 3.58 -18.01 -4.18
CA TRP A 287 2.44 -18.82 -3.75
C TRP A 287 1.14 -18.40 -4.44
N MET A 288 0.92 -17.09 -4.62
CA MET A 288 -0.29 -16.55 -5.27
C MET A 288 -0.34 -16.86 -6.76
N PHE A 289 0.74 -16.58 -7.50
CA PHE A 289 0.74 -16.54 -8.97
C PHE A 289 1.40 -17.74 -9.64
N ALA A 290 2.26 -18.48 -8.96
CA ALA A 290 2.98 -19.63 -9.51
C ALA A 290 2.76 -20.88 -8.63
N PRO A 291 1.52 -21.40 -8.52
CA PRO A 291 1.24 -22.57 -7.71
C PRO A 291 1.97 -23.79 -8.26
N GLY A 292 2.91 -24.33 -7.46
CA GLY A 292 3.71 -25.50 -7.82
C GLY A 292 5.12 -25.19 -8.34
N ALA A 293 5.57 -23.90 -8.26
CA ALA A 293 6.95 -23.53 -8.49
C ALA A 293 7.82 -23.75 -7.24
#